data_fd7161cc2f5e7799b59a190e189bd81d
#
_entry.id   fd7161cc2f5e7799b59a190e189bd81d
#
_cell.length_a   1.000
_cell.length_b   1.000
_cell.length_c   1.000
_cell.angle_alpha   90.00
_cell.angle_beta   90.00
_cell.angle_gamma   90.00
#
_symmetry.space_group_name_H-M   'P 1'
#
loop_
_entity.id
_entity.type
_entity.pdbx_description
1 polymer ?
#
loop_
_entity_poly.entity_id
_entity_poly.type
_entity_poly.pdbx_seq_one_letter_code
_entity_poly.pdbx_strand_id
1 'polypeptide(L)'
;MKKLLFVMNPYAGMRRANRFLTDILSLFNGRGYEVTVHMTAGPGDGARAVEAMAGRADLVVCAGGDGTFNETVTGLLRSGLDLPLGYIP
;
A
#
# COMPACT_ATOMS: atom_id res chain seq x y z
N MET A 1 17.01 7.31 -3.49
CA MET A 1 16.05 6.24 -3.79
C MET A 1 14.66 6.72 -3.47
N LYS A 2 13.72 6.52 -4.36
CA LYS A 2 12.33 6.86 -4.08
C LYS A 2 11.72 5.86 -3.11
N LYS A 3 10.83 6.32 -2.26
CA LYS A 3 10.21 5.49 -1.23
C LYS A 3 8.79 5.18 -1.59
N LEU A 4 8.43 3.90 -1.51
CA LEU A 4 7.11 3.39 -1.83
C LEU A 4 6.52 2.71 -0.60
N LEU A 5 5.31 3.13 -0.22
CA LEU A 5 4.54 2.44 0.80
C LEU A 5 3.57 1.48 0.11
N PHE A 6 3.73 0.21 0.38
CA PHE A 6 2.88 -0.84 -0.18
C PHE A 6 1.96 -1.38 0.90
N VAL A 7 0.66 -1.13 0.74
CA VAL A 7 -0.37 -1.54 1.70
C VAL A 7 -1.13 -2.70 1.11
N MET A 8 -1.18 -3.82 1.81
CA MET A 8 -1.92 -4.96 1.32
C MET A 8 -2.70 -5.65 2.43
N ASN A 9 -3.85 -6.19 2.05
CA ASN A 9 -4.64 -7.04 2.92
C ASN A 9 -4.32 -8.50 2.55
N PRO A 10 -3.64 -9.25 3.44
CA PRO A 10 -3.22 -10.62 3.12
C PRO A 10 -4.39 -11.59 2.94
N TYR A 11 -5.58 -11.21 3.36
CA TYR A 11 -6.77 -12.06 3.29
C TYR A 11 -7.72 -11.70 2.16
N ALA A 12 -7.44 -10.63 1.42
CA ALA A 12 -8.32 -10.17 0.35
C ALA A 12 -8.10 -10.98 -0.93
N GLY A 13 -9.15 -11.03 -1.76
CA GLY A 13 -9.05 -11.49 -3.14
C GLY A 13 -8.41 -12.85 -3.30
N MET A 14 -8.79 -13.84 -2.50
CA MET A 14 -8.23 -15.18 -2.58
C MET A 14 -6.69 -15.19 -2.38
N ARG A 15 -6.17 -14.18 -1.73
CA ARG A 15 -4.75 -14.02 -1.42
C ARG A 15 -3.85 -13.92 -2.65
N ARG A 16 -4.35 -13.41 -3.74
CA ARG A 16 -3.55 -13.29 -4.97
C ARG A 16 -2.30 -12.44 -4.78
N ALA A 17 -2.43 -11.31 -4.10
CA ALA A 17 -1.28 -10.45 -3.86
C ALA A 17 -0.22 -11.15 -3.04
N ASN A 18 -0.61 -12.00 -2.06
CA ASN A 18 0.35 -12.79 -1.29
C ASN A 18 1.18 -13.72 -2.17
N ARG A 19 0.55 -14.36 -3.16
CA ARG A 19 1.25 -15.30 -4.04
C ARG A 19 2.33 -14.63 -4.88
N PHE A 20 2.11 -13.37 -5.23
CA PHE A 20 2.99 -12.64 -6.13
C PHE A 20 3.80 -11.56 -5.41
N LEU A 21 3.76 -11.54 -4.07
CA LEU A 21 4.40 -10.46 -3.32
C LEU A 21 5.89 -10.32 -3.64
N THR A 22 6.61 -11.43 -3.70
CA THR A 22 8.05 -11.40 -4.02
C THR A 22 8.28 -10.78 -5.39
N ASP A 23 7.48 -11.17 -6.39
CA ASP A 23 7.61 -10.63 -7.74
C ASP A 23 7.30 -9.15 -7.78
N ILE A 24 6.26 -8.73 -7.05
CA ILE A 24 5.87 -7.33 -6.97
C ILE A 24 6.99 -6.49 -6.36
N LEU A 25 7.55 -6.95 -5.24
CA LEU A 25 8.64 -6.24 -4.57
C LEU A 25 9.89 -6.17 -5.44
N SER A 26 10.22 -7.27 -6.13
CA SER A 26 11.35 -7.29 -7.05
C SER A 26 11.18 -6.28 -8.18
N LEU A 27 9.96 -6.18 -8.70
CA LEU A 27 9.66 -5.22 -9.76
C LEU A 27 9.88 -3.79 -9.28
N PHE A 28 9.35 -3.45 -8.11
CA PHE A 28 9.50 -2.09 -7.57
C PHE A 28 10.96 -1.78 -7.24
N ASN A 29 11.67 -2.72 -6.60
CA ASN A 29 13.08 -2.52 -6.32
C ASN A 29 13.89 -2.32 -7.61
N GLY A 30 13.56 -3.07 -8.64
CA GLY A 30 14.21 -2.94 -9.94
C GLY A 30 13.98 -1.60 -10.62
N ARG A 31 12.92 -0.89 -10.24
CA ARG A 31 12.61 0.46 -10.74
C ARG A 31 13.12 1.56 -9.82
N GLY A 32 13.92 1.23 -8.82
CA GLY A 32 14.57 2.20 -7.93
C GLY A 32 13.76 2.60 -6.71
N TYR A 33 12.75 1.82 -6.34
CA TYR A 33 11.98 2.09 -5.14
C TYR A 33 12.49 1.30 -3.94
N GLU A 34 12.57 2.00 -2.81
CA GLU A 34 12.71 1.36 -1.51
C GLU A 34 11.31 1.13 -0.98
N VAL A 35 10.93 -0.11 -0.74
CA VAL A 35 9.55 -0.47 -0.42
C VAL A 35 9.39 -0.78 1.05
N THR A 36 8.42 -0.11 1.69
CA THR A 36 7.94 -0.48 3.01
C THR A 36 6.61 -1.18 2.82
N VAL A 37 6.49 -2.40 3.31
CA VAL A 37 5.27 -3.19 3.21
C VAL A 37 4.50 -3.11 4.52
N HIS A 38 3.23 -2.74 4.44
CA HIS A 38 2.33 -2.82 5.58
C HIS A 38 1.20 -3.79 5.24
N MET A 39 1.12 -4.88 5.97
CA MET A 39 0.03 -5.84 5.86
C MET A 39 -1.04 -5.47 6.85
N THR A 40 -2.27 -5.26 6.38
CA THR A 40 -3.35 -4.81 7.25
C THR A 40 -3.79 -5.93 8.19
N ALA A 41 -4.07 -5.56 9.44
CA ALA A 41 -4.42 -6.50 10.49
C ALA A 41 -5.92 -6.56 10.79
N GLY A 42 -6.70 -5.64 10.25
CA GLY A 42 -8.14 -5.61 10.49
C GLY A 42 -8.75 -4.30 10.02
N PRO A 43 -10.08 -4.14 10.22
CA PRO A 43 -10.76 -2.92 9.78
C PRO A 43 -10.15 -1.65 10.38
N GLY A 44 -9.95 -0.64 9.55
CA GLY A 44 -9.36 0.64 9.95
C GLY A 44 -7.87 0.67 10.03
N ASP A 45 -7.20 -0.47 10.05
CA ASP A 45 -5.74 -0.51 10.16
C ASP A 45 -5.04 0.11 8.95
N GLY A 46 -5.56 -0.16 7.76
CA GLY A 46 -5.00 0.41 6.54
C GLY A 46 -5.02 1.94 6.54
N ALA A 47 -6.14 2.52 6.96
CA ALA A 47 -6.26 3.97 7.02
C ALA A 47 -5.30 4.56 8.04
N ARG A 48 -5.20 3.96 9.22
CA ARG A 48 -4.28 4.43 10.26
C ARG A 48 -2.82 4.35 9.81
N ALA A 49 -2.45 3.23 9.18
CA ALA A 49 -1.08 3.02 8.72
C ALA A 49 -0.71 4.04 7.65
N VAL A 50 -1.58 4.25 6.67
CA VAL A 50 -1.31 5.20 5.59
C VAL A 50 -1.21 6.62 6.15
N GLU A 51 -2.11 7.01 7.04
CA GLU A 51 -2.06 8.32 7.66
C GLU A 51 -0.73 8.56 8.38
N ALA A 52 -0.25 7.53 9.09
CA ALA A 52 0.99 7.65 9.87
C ALA A 52 2.25 7.59 9.00
N MET A 53 2.22 6.84 7.92
CA MET A 53 3.43 6.49 7.16
C MET A 53 3.59 7.24 5.84
N ALA A 54 2.51 7.81 5.29
CA ALA A 54 2.54 8.41 3.96
C ALA A 54 3.53 9.59 3.86
N GLY A 55 3.78 10.29 4.95
CA GLY A 55 4.70 11.43 4.96
C GLY A 55 6.13 11.09 4.59
N ARG A 56 6.49 9.81 4.65
CA ARG A 56 7.82 9.32 4.30
C ARG A 56 7.88 8.68 2.92
N ALA A 57 6.77 8.69 2.19
CA ALA A 57 6.67 8.01 0.92
C ALA A 57 6.58 9.00 -0.23
N ASP A 58 7.06 8.58 -1.39
CA ASP A 58 6.89 9.31 -2.65
C ASP A 58 5.74 8.74 -3.46
N LEU A 59 5.34 7.49 -3.17
CA LEU A 59 4.29 6.78 -3.87
C LEU A 59 3.65 5.80 -2.90
N VAL A 60 2.32 5.71 -2.94
CA VAL A 60 1.57 4.70 -2.18
C VAL A 60 0.93 3.74 -3.17
N VAL A 61 1.09 2.45 -2.93
CA VAL A 61 0.45 1.41 -3.74
C VAL A 61 -0.33 0.51 -2.79
N CYS A 62 -1.57 0.19 -3.13
CA CYS A 62 -2.34 -0.76 -2.36
C CYS A 62 -2.73 -1.97 -3.20
N ALA A 63 -2.84 -3.11 -2.55
CA ALA A 63 -3.26 -4.36 -3.18
C ALA A 63 -4.31 -5.03 -2.31
N GLY A 64 -5.38 -5.48 -2.93
CA GLY A 64 -6.49 -6.13 -2.24
C GLY A 64 -7.82 -5.78 -2.87
N GLY A 65 -8.88 -5.86 -2.10
CA GLY A 65 -10.22 -5.54 -2.56
C GLY A 65 -10.57 -4.07 -2.33
N ASP A 66 -11.85 -3.76 -2.54
CA ASP A 66 -12.36 -2.39 -2.41
C ASP A 66 -12.15 -1.81 -1.02
N GLY A 67 -12.23 -2.65 0.03
CA GLY A 67 -12.01 -2.20 1.40
C GLY A 67 -10.60 -1.67 1.61
N THR A 68 -9.60 -2.37 1.08
CA THR A 68 -8.20 -1.93 1.18
C THR A 68 -8.00 -0.63 0.42
N PHE A 69 -8.57 -0.53 -0.77
CA PHE A 69 -8.50 0.69 -1.56
C PHE A 69 -9.13 1.87 -0.82
N ASN A 70 -10.34 1.69 -0.30
CA ASN A 70 -11.04 2.74 0.43
C ASN A 70 -10.27 3.19 1.67
N GLU A 71 -9.68 2.27 2.42
CA GLU A 71 -8.88 2.61 3.58
C GLU A 71 -7.63 3.38 3.22
N THR A 72 -6.98 2.98 2.11
CA THR A 72 -5.78 3.68 1.63
C THR A 72 -6.12 5.11 1.24
N VAL A 73 -7.21 5.30 0.50
CA VAL A 73 -7.68 6.64 0.12
C VAL A 73 -8.02 7.47 1.36
N THR A 74 -8.72 6.85 2.32
CA THR A 74 -9.07 7.53 3.57
C THR A 74 -7.83 8.01 4.32
N GLY A 75 -6.82 7.14 4.43
CA GLY A 75 -5.56 7.49 5.10
C GLY A 75 -4.83 8.62 4.39
N LEU A 76 -4.80 8.60 3.06
CA LEU A 76 -4.18 9.68 2.29
C LEU A 76 -4.91 11.01 2.49
N LEU A 77 -6.25 10.98 2.46
CA LEU A 77 -7.04 12.20 2.70
C LEU A 77 -6.78 12.75 4.10
N ARG A 78 -6.71 11.89 5.10
CA ARG A 78 -6.43 12.31 6.48
C ARG A 78 -5.03 12.88 6.63
N SER A 79 -4.07 12.35 5.88
CA SER A 79 -2.69 12.85 5.94
C SER A 79 -2.54 14.24 5.36
N GLY A 80 -3.45 14.66 4.50
CA GLY A 80 -3.37 15.93 3.80
C GLY A 80 -2.28 15.98 2.72
N LEU A 81 -1.68 14.84 2.40
CA LEU A 81 -0.60 14.77 1.42
C LEU A 81 -1.17 14.46 0.03
N ASP A 82 -0.58 15.08 -0.97
CA ASP A 82 -0.94 14.85 -2.37
C ASP A 82 0.08 13.90 -2.99
N LEU A 83 -0.12 12.60 -2.75
CA LEU A 83 0.78 11.56 -3.25
C LEU A 83 0.08 10.73 -4.32
N PRO A 84 0.83 10.28 -5.34
CA PRO A 84 0.28 9.34 -6.31
C PRO A 84 -0.08 8.02 -5.63
N LEU A 85 -1.20 7.44 -6.08
CA LEU A 85 -1.71 6.17 -5.55
C LEU A 85 -1.83 5.17 -6.68
N GLY A 86 -1.17 4.02 -6.53
CA GLY A 86 -1.33 2.88 -7.42
C GLY A 86 -2.23 1.83 -6.77
N TYR A 87 -2.94 1.08 -7.59
CA TYR A 87 -3.85 0.03 -7.11
C TYR A 87 -3.64 -1.24 -7.90
N ILE A 88 -3.42 -2.34 -7.18
CA ILE A 88 -3.33 -3.69 -7.74
C ILE A 88 -4.57 -4.45 -7.29
N PRO A 89 -5.53 -4.66 -8.17
CA PRO A 89 -6.79 -5.33 -7.82
C PRO A 89 -6.62 -6.82 -7.53
#